data_a015ef6d909fbd4d3f4e48532002daa6
#
_entry.id   a015ef6d909fbd4d3f4e48532002daa6
#
_cell.length_a   1.000
_cell.length_b   1.000
_cell.length_c   1.000
_cell.angle_alpha   90.00
_cell.angle_beta   90.00
_cell.angle_gamma   90.00
#
_symmetry.space_group_name_H-M   'P 1'
#
loop_
_entity.id
_entity.type
_entity.pdbx_description
1 polymer ?
#
loop_
_entity_poly.entity_id
_entity_poly.type
_entity_poly.pdbx_seq_one_letter_code
_entity_poly.pdbx_strand_id
1 'polypeptide(L)'
;MEKDNKQMIRAWTFYDWANSVFPLVITSAIFPNFYDFVTTHDANGNFTGKSIQLLGIAFENQNIYSFVYAFALFIVVMLTPILSGIADYLGNKKMFLQFFCYLGSISCMGLYFFNRDHLMLSFIPFITATIGFWGSLVYYNSYLPQIASPENQDKVSARGFALGYFGSSLLLIICLIGIMVFKYDPITHQGFFKVKYSFLLVGIWWIGFAQYTFNYLPKKSHDHKITNKDGLFSKGFKELSNVYEQIKLMPQLKRFLTSYFFYNMGVQAIMVVAVLFARNEIDWGNDPVVAEKTKTSALIVSILIIQFVGIAGSFLFSWMSRQIGNVKTLIVTILIWIFICVFTYGVVHTPIEFYIVAFLVGLVMGGVQALSRSTYSKYLPETEDHTSFFSFYDVIEKLGMILGTISFGMISQLTGGMRNSILSLIVFFIIGLIVMFPLTRKKKLEF
;
A
#
# COMPACT_ATOMS: atom_id res chain seq x y z
N MET A 1 -14.95 -0.10 -25.52
CA MET A 1 -15.69 -0.04 -24.25
C MET A 1 -16.14 1.41 -24.05
N GLU A 2 -17.38 1.65 -23.62
CA GLU A 2 -17.87 2.99 -23.36
C GLU A 2 -17.19 3.53 -22.08
N LYS A 3 -16.38 4.59 -22.22
CA LYS A 3 -15.76 5.26 -21.07
C LYS A 3 -16.82 6.00 -20.25
N ASP A 4 -16.54 6.18 -18.97
CA ASP A 4 -17.40 6.91 -18.00
C ASP A 4 -18.74 6.24 -17.67
N ASN A 5 -18.87 4.94 -17.91
CA ASN A 5 -20.04 4.19 -17.46
C ASN A 5 -20.10 4.16 -15.93
N LYS A 6 -21.16 4.76 -15.38
CA LYS A 6 -21.34 4.95 -13.92
C LYS A 6 -21.30 3.65 -13.11
N GLN A 7 -21.88 2.57 -13.67
CA GLN A 7 -21.93 1.29 -12.99
C GLN A 7 -20.57 0.62 -12.93
N MET A 8 -19.82 0.68 -14.03
CA MET A 8 -18.45 0.15 -14.11
C MET A 8 -17.50 0.92 -13.21
N ILE A 9 -17.59 2.27 -13.20
CA ILE A 9 -16.80 3.12 -12.29
C ILE A 9 -17.12 2.78 -10.83
N ARG A 10 -18.42 2.63 -10.48
CA ARG A 10 -18.81 2.25 -9.12
C ARG A 10 -18.23 0.89 -8.74
N ALA A 11 -18.33 -0.10 -9.62
CA ALA A 11 -17.81 -1.43 -9.38
C ALA A 11 -16.27 -1.43 -9.23
N TRP A 12 -15.57 -0.68 -10.07
CA TRP A 12 -14.13 -0.54 -9.98
C TRP A 12 -13.71 0.15 -8.66
N THR A 13 -14.29 1.28 -8.31
CA THR A 13 -13.96 1.99 -7.07
C THR A 13 -14.30 1.17 -5.82
N PHE A 14 -15.24 0.24 -5.92
CA PHE A 14 -15.62 -0.65 -4.83
C PHE A 14 -14.60 -1.76 -4.56
N TYR A 15 -13.67 -2.01 -5.48
CA TYR A 15 -12.56 -2.92 -5.21
C TYR A 15 -11.60 -2.36 -4.16
N ASP A 16 -11.36 -1.05 -4.15
CA ASP A 16 -10.55 -0.40 -3.09
C ASP A 16 -11.24 -0.53 -1.70
N TRP A 17 -12.58 -0.46 -1.63
CA TRP A 17 -13.33 -0.80 -0.42
C TRP A 17 -13.05 -2.23 0.05
N ALA A 18 -12.97 -3.16 -0.88
CA ALA A 18 -12.80 -4.58 -0.56
C ALA A 18 -11.37 -4.91 -0.11
N ASN A 19 -10.34 -4.43 -0.82
CA ASN A 19 -8.96 -4.87 -0.62
C ASN A 19 -8.14 -4.03 0.37
N SER A 20 -8.53 -2.76 0.62
CA SER A 20 -7.77 -1.87 1.50
C SER A 20 -7.77 -2.30 2.97
N VAL A 21 -8.60 -3.26 3.33
CA VAL A 21 -8.59 -3.90 4.66
C VAL A 21 -7.29 -4.66 4.93
N PHE A 22 -6.63 -5.20 3.89
CA PHE A 22 -5.37 -5.92 4.05
C PHE A 22 -4.23 -5.00 4.53
N PRO A 23 -3.87 -3.90 3.84
CA PRO A 23 -2.79 -3.03 4.30
C PRO A 23 -3.09 -2.39 5.65
N LEU A 24 -4.33 -2.05 5.96
CA LEU A 24 -4.64 -1.39 7.22
C LEU A 24 -4.72 -2.39 8.39
N VAL A 25 -5.54 -3.42 8.28
CA VAL A 25 -5.81 -4.34 9.41
C VAL A 25 -4.68 -5.35 9.58
N ILE A 26 -4.18 -5.94 8.47
CA ILE A 26 -3.13 -6.95 8.54
C ILE A 26 -1.77 -6.28 8.66
N THR A 27 -1.30 -5.50 7.67
CA THR A 27 0.11 -5.09 7.66
C THR A 27 0.43 -3.95 8.63
N SER A 28 -0.55 -3.11 8.99
CA SER A 28 -0.27 -1.92 9.80
C SER A 28 -0.78 -1.99 11.24
N ALA A 29 -1.97 -2.57 11.50
CA ALA A 29 -2.61 -2.40 12.80
C ALA A 29 -2.59 -3.64 13.70
N ILE A 30 -3.10 -4.78 13.24
CA ILE A 30 -3.38 -5.93 14.12
C ILE A 30 -2.29 -7.00 14.05
N PHE A 31 -1.91 -7.45 12.86
CA PHE A 31 -0.99 -8.58 12.73
C PHE A 31 0.43 -8.29 13.28
N PRO A 32 1.07 -7.11 13.10
CA PRO A 32 2.37 -6.84 13.69
C PRO A 32 2.36 -6.96 15.23
N ASN A 33 1.33 -6.43 15.89
CA ASN A 33 1.19 -6.53 17.34
C ASN A 33 0.89 -7.98 17.80
N PHE A 34 0.05 -8.69 17.06
CA PHE A 34 -0.23 -10.11 17.31
C PHE A 34 1.02 -10.97 17.13
N TYR A 35 1.78 -10.73 16.06
CA TYR A 35 3.05 -11.41 15.79
C TYR A 35 4.07 -11.17 16.91
N ASP A 36 4.25 -9.90 17.29
CA ASP A 36 5.15 -9.54 18.40
C ASP A 36 4.76 -10.27 19.68
N PHE A 37 3.48 -10.23 20.07
CA PHE A 37 2.99 -10.92 21.25
C PHE A 37 3.23 -12.44 21.19
N VAL A 38 2.83 -13.10 20.11
CA VAL A 38 2.97 -14.57 19.95
C VAL A 38 4.43 -15.01 19.95
N THR A 39 5.34 -14.18 19.46
CA THR A 39 6.77 -14.54 19.34
C THR A 39 7.59 -14.17 20.58
N THR A 40 7.11 -13.26 21.42
CA THR A 40 7.81 -12.81 22.63
C THR A 40 7.26 -13.42 23.93
N HIS A 41 6.09 -14.10 23.89
CA HIS A 41 5.47 -14.69 25.07
C HIS A 41 5.23 -16.19 24.85
N ASP A 42 5.27 -16.96 25.95
CA ASP A 42 4.91 -18.39 25.95
C ASP A 42 3.38 -18.60 25.96
N ALA A 43 2.96 -19.86 25.97
CA ALA A 43 1.53 -20.23 26.03
C ALA A 43 0.81 -19.73 27.31
N ASN A 44 1.57 -19.47 28.38
CA ASN A 44 1.07 -18.98 29.66
C ASN A 44 1.07 -17.43 29.73
N GLY A 45 1.54 -16.75 28.67
CA GLY A 45 1.62 -15.29 28.62
C GLY A 45 2.87 -14.70 29.29
N ASN A 46 3.87 -15.53 29.66
CA ASN A 46 5.12 -15.04 30.22
C ASN A 46 6.06 -14.56 29.11
N PHE A 47 6.75 -13.45 29.35
CA PHE A 47 7.73 -12.92 28.42
C PHE A 47 8.94 -13.86 28.30
N THR A 48 9.25 -14.30 27.10
CA THR A 48 10.36 -15.26 26.77
C THR A 48 11.56 -14.60 26.10
N GLY A 49 11.47 -13.31 25.80
CA GLY A 49 12.53 -12.56 25.10
C GLY A 49 12.13 -12.09 23.70
N LYS A 50 12.94 -11.22 23.14
CA LYS A 50 12.71 -10.62 21.81
C LYS A 50 13.46 -11.33 20.69
N SER A 51 14.21 -12.38 20.98
CA SER A 51 14.96 -13.14 19.98
C SER A 51 14.35 -14.50 19.72
N ILE A 52 14.37 -14.91 18.47
CA ILE A 52 13.89 -16.20 18.00
C ILE A 52 15.07 -16.89 17.32
N GLN A 53 15.28 -18.17 17.63
CA GLN A 53 16.24 -18.99 16.91
C GLN A 53 15.62 -19.51 15.60
N LEU A 54 16.21 -19.14 14.49
CA LEU A 54 15.83 -19.62 13.16
C LEU A 54 17.06 -20.22 12.48
N LEU A 55 16.99 -21.48 12.09
CA LEU A 55 18.12 -22.18 11.47
C LEU A 55 19.43 -22.11 12.29
N GLY A 56 19.35 -22.08 13.62
CA GLY A 56 20.50 -21.99 14.51
C GLY A 56 21.09 -20.59 14.72
N ILE A 57 20.48 -19.56 14.13
CA ILE A 57 20.86 -18.15 14.29
C ILE A 57 19.78 -17.42 15.08
N ALA A 58 20.19 -16.62 16.08
CA ALA A 58 19.28 -15.79 16.85
C ALA A 58 19.00 -14.48 16.09
N PHE A 59 17.73 -14.23 15.79
CA PHE A 59 17.24 -12.98 15.19
C PHE A 59 16.30 -12.28 16.15
N GLU A 60 16.31 -10.95 16.14
CA GLU A 60 15.20 -10.20 16.73
C GLU A 60 13.91 -10.45 15.94
N ASN A 61 12.81 -10.69 16.65
CA ASN A 61 11.52 -11.01 16.03
C ASN A 61 11.04 -9.93 15.04
N GLN A 62 11.24 -8.66 15.32
CA GLN A 62 10.87 -7.56 14.41
C GLN A 62 11.64 -7.59 13.09
N ASN A 63 12.91 -8.02 13.12
CA ASN A 63 13.73 -8.18 11.92
C ASN A 63 13.20 -9.31 11.03
N ILE A 64 12.77 -10.43 11.63
CA ILE A 64 12.18 -11.55 10.87
C ILE A 64 10.92 -11.08 10.14
N TYR A 65 10.02 -10.37 10.83
CA TYR A 65 8.82 -9.82 10.20
C TYR A 65 9.16 -8.93 8.98
N SER A 66 10.13 -8.04 9.15
CA SER A 66 10.58 -7.13 8.09
C SER A 66 11.19 -7.87 6.90
N PHE A 67 12.01 -8.89 7.17
CA PHE A 67 12.60 -9.73 6.10
C PHE A 67 11.55 -10.54 5.35
N VAL A 68 10.57 -11.10 6.05
CA VAL A 68 9.48 -11.86 5.41
C VAL A 68 8.62 -10.94 4.54
N TYR A 69 8.31 -9.73 5.01
CA TYR A 69 7.57 -8.75 4.21
C TYR A 69 8.37 -8.31 2.97
N ALA A 70 9.66 -7.99 3.13
CA ALA A 70 10.54 -7.64 2.02
C ALA A 70 10.68 -8.78 1.01
N PHE A 71 10.79 -10.03 1.47
CA PHE A 71 10.82 -11.22 0.62
C PHE A 71 9.52 -11.38 -0.18
N ALA A 72 8.36 -11.18 0.44
CA ALA A 72 7.08 -11.20 -0.26
C ALA A 72 7.00 -10.11 -1.35
N LEU A 73 7.45 -8.89 -1.06
CA LEU A 73 7.52 -7.80 -2.04
C LEU A 73 8.49 -8.12 -3.18
N PHE A 74 9.64 -8.75 -2.89
CA PHE A 74 10.58 -9.18 -3.91
C PHE A 74 9.95 -10.18 -4.88
N ILE A 75 9.18 -11.16 -4.36
CA ILE A 75 8.42 -12.09 -5.22
C ILE A 75 7.44 -11.33 -6.10
N VAL A 76 6.72 -10.34 -5.56
CA VAL A 76 5.78 -9.51 -6.33
C VAL A 76 6.52 -8.80 -7.49
N VAL A 77 7.64 -8.14 -7.20
CA VAL A 77 8.45 -7.42 -8.21
C VAL A 77 8.90 -8.34 -9.33
N MET A 78 9.23 -9.60 -9.02
CA MET A 78 9.68 -10.57 -10.03
C MET A 78 8.52 -11.16 -10.84
N LEU A 79 7.38 -11.43 -10.20
CA LEU A 79 6.26 -12.14 -10.85
C LEU A 79 5.35 -11.20 -11.63
N THR A 80 5.05 -10.00 -11.10
CA THR A 80 4.01 -9.14 -11.68
C THR A 80 4.31 -8.69 -13.11
N PRO A 81 5.54 -8.33 -13.52
CA PRO A 81 5.82 -7.96 -14.89
C PRO A 81 5.56 -9.11 -15.89
N ILE A 82 5.99 -10.32 -15.54
CA ILE A 82 5.83 -11.49 -16.42
C ILE A 82 4.34 -11.84 -16.56
N LEU A 83 3.62 -11.87 -15.42
CA LEU A 83 2.20 -12.23 -15.41
C LEU A 83 1.33 -11.14 -16.06
N SER A 84 1.73 -9.86 -15.99
CA SER A 84 1.04 -8.78 -16.68
C SER A 84 1.18 -8.88 -18.21
N GLY A 85 2.37 -9.19 -18.70
CA GLY A 85 2.57 -9.47 -20.12
C GLY A 85 1.75 -10.66 -20.63
N ILE A 86 1.63 -11.72 -19.81
CA ILE A 86 0.75 -12.86 -20.12
C ILE A 86 -0.72 -12.42 -20.11
N ALA A 87 -1.15 -11.59 -19.16
CA ALA A 87 -2.53 -11.13 -19.06
C ALA A 87 -2.94 -10.26 -20.25
N ASP A 88 -2.05 -9.37 -20.71
CA ASP A 88 -2.27 -8.54 -21.91
C ASP A 88 -2.31 -9.43 -23.17
N TYR A 89 -1.36 -10.36 -23.32
CA TYR A 89 -1.37 -11.31 -24.44
C TYR A 89 -2.66 -12.14 -24.50
N LEU A 90 -3.20 -12.58 -23.34
CA LEU A 90 -4.44 -13.35 -23.28
C LEU A 90 -5.71 -12.46 -23.36
N GLY A 91 -5.57 -11.14 -23.24
CA GLY A 91 -6.68 -10.21 -23.18
C GLY A 91 -7.62 -10.43 -21.97
N ASN A 92 -7.18 -11.10 -20.91
CA ASN A 92 -8.03 -11.52 -19.78
C ASN A 92 -7.47 -11.14 -18.40
N LYS A 93 -7.20 -9.85 -18.20
CA LYS A 93 -6.70 -9.33 -16.93
C LYS A 93 -7.63 -9.55 -15.73
N LYS A 94 -8.95 -9.73 -15.97
CA LYS A 94 -9.92 -10.03 -14.90
C LYS A 94 -9.64 -11.36 -14.22
N MET A 95 -9.24 -12.38 -14.97
CA MET A 95 -8.90 -13.69 -14.41
C MET A 95 -7.72 -13.58 -13.43
N PHE A 96 -6.69 -12.80 -13.77
CA PHE A 96 -5.55 -12.57 -12.89
C PHE A 96 -5.94 -11.74 -11.66
N LEU A 97 -6.77 -10.70 -11.82
CA LEU A 97 -7.31 -9.94 -10.72
C LEU A 97 -8.08 -10.84 -9.74
N GLN A 98 -8.92 -11.74 -10.24
CA GLN A 98 -9.67 -12.70 -9.42
C GLN A 98 -8.74 -13.69 -8.73
N PHE A 99 -7.76 -14.24 -9.45
CA PHE A 99 -6.79 -15.19 -8.89
C PHE A 99 -6.03 -14.57 -7.69
N PHE A 100 -5.46 -13.38 -7.86
CA PHE A 100 -4.72 -12.71 -6.79
C PHE A 100 -5.64 -12.27 -5.63
N CYS A 101 -6.86 -11.84 -5.93
CA CYS A 101 -7.85 -11.53 -4.91
C CYS A 101 -8.20 -12.76 -4.06
N TYR A 102 -8.46 -13.90 -4.68
CA TYR A 102 -8.78 -15.13 -3.95
C TYR A 102 -7.56 -15.67 -3.19
N LEU A 103 -6.38 -15.65 -3.81
CA LEU A 103 -5.15 -16.00 -3.14
C LEU A 103 -4.95 -15.17 -1.87
N GLY A 104 -5.04 -13.82 -1.99
CA GLY A 104 -4.87 -12.90 -0.88
C GLY A 104 -5.91 -13.10 0.23
N SER A 105 -7.18 -13.19 -0.14
CA SER A 105 -8.29 -13.33 0.81
C SER A 105 -8.23 -14.65 1.59
N ILE A 106 -8.00 -15.77 0.90
CA ILE A 106 -7.87 -17.10 1.54
C ILE A 106 -6.63 -17.13 2.43
N SER A 107 -5.55 -16.53 2.00
CA SER A 107 -4.32 -16.43 2.79
C SER A 107 -4.52 -15.58 4.06
N CYS A 108 -5.29 -14.49 3.99
CA CYS A 108 -5.66 -13.73 5.19
C CYS A 108 -6.42 -14.61 6.19
N MET A 109 -7.37 -15.43 5.72
CA MET A 109 -8.05 -16.40 6.58
C MET A 109 -7.07 -17.47 7.14
N GLY A 110 -6.08 -17.87 6.34
CA GLY A 110 -5.01 -18.79 6.76
C GLY A 110 -4.15 -18.29 7.92
N LEU A 111 -4.02 -16.97 8.10
CA LEU A 111 -3.35 -16.37 9.28
C LEU A 111 -4.01 -16.76 10.62
N TYR A 112 -5.25 -17.22 10.60
CA TYR A 112 -5.90 -17.78 11.79
C TYR A 112 -5.11 -18.93 12.43
N PHE A 113 -4.39 -19.71 11.62
CA PHE A 113 -3.56 -20.84 12.07
C PHE A 113 -2.14 -20.44 12.46
N PHE A 114 -1.81 -19.14 12.45
CA PHE A 114 -0.48 -18.66 12.82
C PHE A 114 -0.08 -19.15 14.21
N ASN A 115 1.08 -19.83 14.28
CA ASN A 115 1.60 -20.43 15.51
C ASN A 115 3.12 -20.24 15.60
N ARG A 116 3.63 -20.00 16.81
CA ARG A 116 5.06 -19.88 17.11
C ARG A 116 5.83 -21.17 16.84
N ASP A 117 5.24 -22.35 17.15
CA ASP A 117 5.94 -23.63 17.06
C ASP A 117 6.34 -24.01 15.64
N HIS A 118 5.60 -23.51 14.66
CA HIS A 118 5.85 -23.72 13.23
C HIS A 118 5.95 -22.38 12.48
N LEU A 119 6.82 -21.50 12.98
CA LEU A 119 6.89 -20.10 12.52
C LEU A 119 7.09 -19.95 11.01
N MET A 120 8.00 -20.76 10.42
CA MET A 120 8.24 -20.71 8.96
C MET A 120 6.99 -21.05 8.15
N LEU A 121 6.26 -22.09 8.54
CA LEU A 121 5.01 -22.47 7.86
C LEU A 121 3.93 -21.43 8.11
N SER A 122 3.91 -20.83 9.30
CA SER A 122 2.96 -19.79 9.68
C SER A 122 3.14 -18.47 8.89
N PHE A 123 4.32 -18.21 8.32
CA PHE A 123 4.54 -17.07 7.44
C PHE A 123 4.05 -17.29 6.01
N ILE A 124 3.82 -18.52 5.56
CA ILE A 124 3.32 -18.78 4.20
C ILE A 124 2.02 -18.02 3.92
N PRO A 125 0.99 -18.02 4.77
CA PRO A 125 -0.20 -17.22 4.60
C PRO A 125 0.07 -15.71 4.52
N PHE A 126 1.02 -15.19 5.29
CA PHE A 126 1.39 -13.76 5.25
C PHE A 126 2.05 -13.38 3.93
N ILE A 127 3.00 -14.21 3.46
CA ILE A 127 3.68 -14.02 2.17
C ILE A 127 2.67 -14.07 1.03
N THR A 128 1.82 -15.10 0.98
CA THR A 128 0.84 -15.29 -0.09
C THR A 128 -0.28 -14.25 -0.04
N ALA A 129 -0.69 -13.76 1.14
CA ALA A 129 -1.62 -12.63 1.28
C ALA A 129 -1.01 -11.34 0.71
N THR A 130 0.27 -11.08 1.00
CA THR A 130 1.01 -9.92 0.47
C THR A 130 1.13 -10.00 -1.05
N ILE A 131 1.47 -11.16 -1.60
CA ILE A 131 1.53 -11.41 -3.06
C ILE A 131 0.14 -11.21 -3.67
N GLY A 132 -0.92 -11.72 -3.04
CA GLY A 132 -2.30 -11.57 -3.49
C GLY A 132 -2.73 -10.11 -3.54
N PHE A 133 -2.44 -9.33 -2.50
CA PHE A 133 -2.78 -7.92 -2.44
C PHE A 133 -2.07 -7.12 -3.54
N TRP A 134 -0.75 -7.12 -3.53
CA TRP A 134 0.04 -6.31 -4.45
C TRP A 134 -0.10 -6.79 -5.90
N GLY A 135 -0.16 -8.10 -6.13
CA GLY A 135 -0.38 -8.66 -7.44
C GLY A 135 -1.75 -8.26 -8.03
N SER A 136 -2.80 -8.19 -7.22
CA SER A 136 -4.12 -7.76 -7.68
C SER A 136 -4.17 -6.31 -8.14
N LEU A 137 -3.38 -5.42 -7.51
CA LEU A 137 -3.39 -3.99 -7.79
C LEU A 137 -2.92 -3.64 -9.21
N VAL A 138 -2.00 -4.41 -9.78
CA VAL A 138 -1.54 -4.19 -11.17
C VAL A 138 -2.70 -4.30 -12.14
N TYR A 139 -3.47 -5.37 -12.04
CA TYR A 139 -4.63 -5.62 -12.91
C TYR A 139 -5.76 -4.66 -12.60
N TYR A 140 -6.01 -4.36 -11.34
CA TYR A 140 -7.01 -3.41 -10.91
C TYR A 140 -6.73 -2.00 -11.47
N ASN A 141 -5.52 -1.50 -11.29
CA ASN A 141 -5.13 -0.17 -11.75
C ASN A 141 -5.19 -0.05 -13.28
N SER A 142 -4.88 -1.12 -14.01
CA SER A 142 -4.89 -1.14 -15.49
C SER A 142 -6.30 -0.95 -16.10
N TYR A 143 -7.36 -1.05 -15.32
CA TYR A 143 -8.70 -0.71 -15.79
C TYR A 143 -8.96 0.79 -15.86
N LEU A 144 -8.27 1.62 -15.06
CA LEU A 144 -8.54 3.06 -14.96
C LEU A 144 -8.59 3.79 -16.31
N PRO A 145 -7.57 3.65 -17.22
CA PRO A 145 -7.60 4.32 -18.51
C PRO A 145 -8.67 3.78 -19.47
N GLN A 146 -9.19 2.57 -19.22
CA GLN A 146 -10.22 1.96 -20.06
C GLN A 146 -11.64 2.34 -19.64
N ILE A 147 -11.87 2.58 -18.34
CA ILE A 147 -13.22 2.85 -17.80
C ILE A 147 -13.51 4.33 -17.62
N ALA A 148 -12.47 5.19 -17.55
CA ALA A 148 -12.63 6.61 -17.31
C ALA A 148 -11.91 7.44 -18.38
N SER A 149 -12.59 8.50 -18.86
CA SER A 149 -11.95 9.49 -19.71
C SER A 149 -10.84 10.24 -18.96
N PRO A 150 -9.83 10.80 -19.62
CA PRO A 150 -8.72 11.49 -18.98
C PRO A 150 -9.19 12.58 -18.00
N GLU A 151 -10.29 13.29 -18.31
CA GLU A 151 -10.89 14.35 -17.49
C GLU A 151 -11.47 13.80 -16.19
N ASN A 152 -11.94 12.55 -16.18
CA ASN A 152 -12.60 11.90 -15.04
C ASN A 152 -11.66 11.01 -14.23
N GLN A 153 -10.48 10.63 -14.74
CA GLN A 153 -9.57 9.70 -14.06
C GLN A 153 -9.16 10.16 -12.65
N ASP A 154 -8.94 11.47 -12.43
CA ASP A 154 -8.58 12.00 -11.10
C ASP A 154 -9.71 11.78 -10.10
N LYS A 155 -10.95 12.09 -10.50
CA LYS A 155 -12.14 11.90 -9.67
C LYS A 155 -12.40 10.42 -9.37
N VAL A 156 -12.25 9.57 -10.37
CA VAL A 156 -12.45 8.12 -10.24
C VAL A 156 -11.39 7.51 -9.33
N SER A 157 -10.12 7.88 -9.53
CA SER A 157 -9.01 7.44 -8.68
C SER A 157 -9.19 7.89 -7.23
N ALA A 158 -9.53 9.18 -6.99
CA ALA A 158 -9.78 9.71 -5.66
C ALA A 158 -10.95 9.00 -4.96
N ARG A 159 -12.03 8.71 -5.69
CA ARG A 159 -13.17 7.96 -5.16
C ARG A 159 -12.79 6.53 -4.74
N GLY A 160 -11.93 5.86 -5.51
CA GLY A 160 -11.42 4.54 -5.15
C GLY A 160 -10.66 4.59 -3.82
N PHE A 161 -9.66 5.46 -3.70
CA PHE A 161 -8.91 5.62 -2.44
C PHE A 161 -9.79 6.04 -1.26
N ALA A 162 -10.72 6.97 -1.45
CA ALA A 162 -11.65 7.39 -0.40
C ALA A 162 -12.50 6.22 0.11
N LEU A 163 -13.02 5.37 -0.79
CA LEU A 163 -13.77 4.17 -0.42
C LEU A 163 -12.86 3.14 0.28
N GLY A 164 -11.62 2.99 -0.15
CA GLY A 164 -10.63 2.14 0.50
C GLY A 164 -10.34 2.57 1.94
N TYR A 165 -10.08 3.86 2.15
CA TYR A 165 -9.88 4.42 3.49
C TYR A 165 -11.10 4.22 4.39
N PHE A 166 -12.30 4.45 3.87
CA PHE A 166 -13.52 4.29 4.66
C PHE A 166 -13.80 2.82 4.99
N GLY A 167 -13.73 1.91 4.01
CA GLY A 167 -13.98 0.48 4.22
C GLY A 167 -12.98 -0.17 5.17
N SER A 168 -11.69 0.14 5.00
CA SER A 168 -10.64 -0.39 5.87
C SER A 168 -10.75 0.13 7.31
N SER A 169 -11.08 1.42 7.49
CA SER A 169 -11.32 1.99 8.82
C SER A 169 -12.52 1.36 9.51
N LEU A 170 -13.60 1.13 8.77
CA LEU A 170 -14.80 0.49 9.33
C LEU A 170 -14.48 -0.92 9.85
N LEU A 171 -13.77 -1.74 9.04
CA LEU A 171 -13.40 -3.08 9.49
C LEU A 171 -12.40 -3.03 10.65
N LEU A 172 -11.43 -2.10 10.63
CA LEU A 172 -10.49 -1.93 11.74
C LEU A 172 -11.24 -1.60 13.04
N ILE A 173 -12.20 -0.68 13.01
CA ILE A 173 -13.01 -0.33 14.18
C ILE A 173 -13.80 -1.55 14.68
N ILE A 174 -14.41 -2.33 13.79
CA ILE A 174 -15.13 -3.57 14.16
C ILE A 174 -14.18 -4.55 14.85
N CYS A 175 -12.98 -4.76 14.31
CA CYS A 175 -11.97 -5.62 14.92
C CYS A 175 -11.51 -5.10 16.27
N LEU A 176 -11.26 -3.79 16.42
CA LEU A 176 -10.85 -3.18 17.69
C LEU A 176 -11.93 -3.29 18.75
N ILE A 177 -13.20 -3.06 18.40
CA ILE A 177 -14.33 -3.28 19.32
C ILE A 177 -14.35 -4.76 19.74
N GLY A 178 -14.19 -5.69 18.81
CA GLY A 178 -14.11 -7.11 19.13
C GLY A 178 -12.98 -7.43 20.12
N ILE A 179 -11.79 -6.88 19.87
CA ILE A 179 -10.60 -7.13 20.71
C ILE A 179 -10.70 -6.44 22.08
N MET A 180 -11.28 -5.25 22.16
CA MET A 180 -11.28 -4.46 23.41
C MET A 180 -12.51 -4.74 24.29
N VAL A 181 -13.69 -4.91 23.67
CA VAL A 181 -14.95 -5.06 24.41
C VAL A 181 -15.34 -6.52 24.59
N PHE A 182 -15.12 -7.34 23.55
CA PHE A 182 -15.54 -8.75 23.52
C PHE A 182 -14.38 -9.75 23.58
N LYS A 183 -13.20 -9.31 24.09
CA LYS A 183 -12.01 -10.13 24.20
C LYS A 183 -12.31 -11.44 24.95
N TYR A 184 -11.95 -12.56 24.34
CA TYR A 184 -12.02 -13.84 25.02
C TYR A 184 -10.96 -13.92 26.12
N ASP A 185 -11.38 -14.19 27.34
CA ASP A 185 -10.53 -14.48 28.49
C ASP A 185 -10.50 -15.99 28.72
N PRO A 186 -9.35 -16.65 28.60
CA PRO A 186 -9.24 -18.10 28.78
C PRO A 186 -9.43 -18.57 30.22
N ILE A 187 -9.30 -17.68 31.21
CA ILE A 187 -9.44 -18.02 32.64
C ILE A 187 -10.92 -17.96 33.05
N THR A 188 -11.60 -16.87 32.72
CA THR A 188 -13.00 -16.67 33.10
C THR A 188 -13.99 -17.22 32.09
N HIS A 189 -13.52 -17.67 30.90
CA HIS A 189 -14.32 -18.07 29.76
C HIS A 189 -15.34 -16.99 29.31
N GLN A 190 -15.11 -15.73 29.69
CA GLN A 190 -15.92 -14.59 29.28
C GLN A 190 -15.44 -14.03 27.94
N GLY A 191 -16.38 -13.39 27.23
CA GLY A 191 -16.10 -12.89 25.90
C GLY A 191 -16.03 -14.01 24.83
N PHE A 192 -15.95 -13.62 23.57
CA PHE A 192 -15.92 -14.58 22.45
C PHE A 192 -14.91 -14.21 21.37
N PHE A 193 -14.39 -12.98 21.35
CA PHE A 193 -13.55 -12.49 20.27
C PHE A 193 -12.06 -12.74 20.52
N LYS A 194 -11.47 -13.58 19.69
CA LYS A 194 -10.00 -13.79 19.66
C LYS A 194 -9.39 -12.91 18.57
N VAL A 195 -8.19 -12.36 18.80
CA VAL A 195 -7.47 -11.52 17.82
C VAL A 195 -7.40 -12.17 16.44
N LYS A 196 -7.20 -13.48 16.39
CA LYS A 196 -7.15 -14.27 15.14
C LYS A 196 -8.43 -14.20 14.30
N TYR A 197 -9.60 -13.89 14.90
CA TYR A 197 -10.84 -13.70 14.14
C TYR A 197 -10.81 -12.46 13.25
N SER A 198 -9.99 -11.45 13.59
CA SER A 198 -9.76 -10.30 12.70
C SER A 198 -9.21 -10.74 11.34
N PHE A 199 -8.37 -11.77 11.30
CA PHE A 199 -7.79 -12.27 10.05
C PHE A 199 -8.85 -12.97 9.17
N LEU A 200 -9.76 -13.71 9.79
CA LEU A 200 -10.92 -14.31 9.10
C LEU A 200 -11.83 -13.21 8.54
N LEU A 201 -12.12 -12.18 9.35
CA LEU A 201 -12.98 -11.06 8.94
C LEU A 201 -12.37 -10.32 7.74
N VAL A 202 -11.04 -10.08 7.71
CA VAL A 202 -10.35 -9.46 6.57
C VAL A 202 -10.52 -10.30 5.30
N GLY A 203 -10.29 -11.61 5.37
CA GLY A 203 -10.43 -12.48 4.21
C GLY A 203 -11.87 -12.55 3.68
N ILE A 204 -12.85 -12.70 4.59
CA ILE A 204 -14.28 -12.73 4.26
C ILE A 204 -14.73 -11.39 3.66
N TRP A 205 -14.31 -10.27 4.26
CA TRP A 205 -14.59 -8.92 3.76
C TRP A 205 -14.07 -8.75 2.33
N TRP A 206 -12.79 -9.04 2.12
CA TRP A 206 -12.14 -8.85 0.83
C TRP A 206 -12.78 -9.72 -0.25
N ILE A 207 -12.89 -11.03 -0.05
CA ILE A 207 -13.48 -11.93 -1.04
C ILE A 207 -14.95 -11.62 -1.29
N GLY A 208 -15.72 -11.30 -0.25
CA GLY A 208 -17.15 -11.04 -0.33
C GLY A 208 -17.45 -9.76 -1.14
N PHE A 209 -16.84 -8.65 -0.77
CA PHE A 209 -17.09 -7.37 -1.44
C PHE A 209 -16.47 -7.29 -2.85
N ALA A 210 -15.37 -7.99 -3.12
CA ALA A 210 -14.77 -8.06 -4.45
C ALA A 210 -15.70 -8.68 -5.49
N GLN A 211 -16.67 -9.55 -5.09
CA GLN A 211 -17.63 -10.13 -6.04
C GLN A 211 -18.45 -9.07 -6.77
N TYR A 212 -18.80 -7.96 -6.09
CA TYR A 212 -19.49 -6.86 -6.75
C TYR A 212 -18.65 -6.30 -7.91
N THR A 213 -17.36 -6.08 -7.70
CA THR A 213 -16.44 -5.63 -8.76
C THR A 213 -16.36 -6.66 -9.90
N PHE A 214 -16.24 -7.94 -9.57
CA PHE A 214 -16.11 -8.99 -10.57
C PHE A 214 -17.37 -9.16 -11.41
N ASN A 215 -18.55 -8.87 -10.89
CA ASN A 215 -19.79 -8.98 -11.66
C ASN A 215 -19.90 -7.94 -12.78
N TYR A 216 -19.32 -6.76 -12.62
CA TYR A 216 -19.48 -5.64 -13.54
C TYR A 216 -18.24 -5.31 -14.38
N LEU A 217 -17.03 -5.71 -13.95
CA LEU A 217 -15.86 -5.55 -14.79
C LEU A 217 -15.89 -6.50 -15.98
N PRO A 218 -15.46 -6.04 -17.17
CA PRO A 218 -15.47 -6.86 -18.39
C PRO A 218 -14.52 -8.05 -18.28
N LYS A 219 -14.89 -9.15 -18.92
CA LYS A 219 -14.14 -10.41 -18.86
C LYS A 219 -12.94 -10.43 -19.79
N LYS A 220 -13.08 -9.90 -21.00
CA LYS A 220 -12.04 -9.92 -22.05
C LYS A 220 -12.03 -8.62 -22.83
N SER A 221 -10.84 -8.18 -23.25
CA SER A 221 -10.68 -7.13 -24.24
C SER A 221 -10.57 -7.68 -25.67
N HIS A 222 -9.97 -8.87 -25.86
CA HIS A 222 -9.79 -9.51 -27.17
C HIS A 222 -9.80 -11.05 -27.04
N ASP A 223 -10.22 -11.72 -28.13
CA ASP A 223 -10.11 -13.18 -28.31
C ASP A 223 -8.83 -13.49 -29.13
N HIS A 224 -7.63 -13.38 -28.55
CA HIS A 224 -6.52 -14.08 -29.12
C HIS A 224 -6.70 -15.58 -28.89
N LYS A 225 -7.02 -16.30 -29.97
CA LYS A 225 -7.00 -17.77 -29.95
C LYS A 225 -5.59 -18.21 -29.61
N ILE A 226 -5.44 -18.94 -28.51
CA ILE A 226 -4.18 -19.57 -28.12
C ILE A 226 -3.88 -20.62 -29.21
N THR A 227 -3.14 -20.22 -30.24
CA THR A 227 -2.79 -21.11 -31.36
C THR A 227 -1.58 -22.00 -31.05
N ASN A 228 -0.78 -21.69 -30.02
CA ASN A 228 0.36 -22.50 -29.59
C ASN A 228 0.54 -22.42 -28.07
N LYS A 229 0.60 -23.57 -27.41
CA LYS A 229 0.92 -23.69 -25.97
C LYS A 229 2.40 -23.44 -25.67
N ASP A 230 3.25 -23.52 -26.66
CA ASP A 230 4.69 -23.34 -26.51
C ASP A 230 5.02 -21.85 -26.41
N GLY A 231 5.54 -21.46 -25.24
CA GLY A 231 6.14 -20.15 -25.05
C GLY A 231 5.26 -19.03 -24.45
N LEU A 232 4.22 -19.36 -23.66
CA LEU A 232 3.41 -18.33 -22.98
C LEU A 232 4.27 -17.37 -22.15
N PHE A 233 5.26 -17.87 -21.42
CA PHE A 233 6.24 -17.06 -20.70
C PHE A 233 7.11 -16.23 -21.64
N SER A 234 7.57 -16.82 -22.76
CA SER A 234 8.35 -16.09 -23.77
C SER A 234 7.56 -14.96 -24.41
N LYS A 235 6.27 -15.17 -24.66
CA LYS A 235 5.38 -14.13 -25.20
C LYS A 235 5.13 -13.02 -24.18
N GLY A 236 4.87 -13.36 -22.91
CA GLY A 236 4.75 -12.38 -21.83
C GLY A 236 6.02 -11.54 -21.63
N PHE A 237 7.18 -12.17 -21.71
CA PHE A 237 8.46 -11.46 -21.65
C PHE A 237 8.71 -10.55 -22.86
N LYS A 238 8.32 -11.00 -24.06
CA LYS A 238 8.40 -10.19 -25.27
C LYS A 238 7.50 -8.97 -25.18
N GLU A 239 6.28 -9.14 -24.67
CA GLU A 239 5.34 -8.03 -24.46
C GLU A 239 5.89 -7.00 -23.47
N LEU A 240 6.44 -7.47 -22.35
CA LEU A 240 7.11 -6.61 -21.38
C LEU A 240 8.28 -5.84 -22.00
N SER A 241 9.09 -6.50 -22.84
CA SER A 241 10.21 -5.86 -23.55
C SER A 241 9.72 -4.78 -24.51
N ASN A 242 8.63 -5.04 -25.25
CA ASN A 242 8.01 -4.07 -26.16
C ASN A 242 7.55 -2.83 -25.40
N VAL A 243 6.87 -3.01 -24.26
CA VAL A 243 6.39 -1.90 -23.41
C VAL A 243 7.57 -1.10 -22.86
N TYR A 244 8.65 -1.76 -22.43
CA TYR A 244 9.86 -1.08 -21.97
C TYR A 244 10.49 -0.20 -23.06
N GLU A 245 10.60 -0.70 -24.30
CA GLU A 245 11.09 0.11 -25.43
C GLU A 245 10.15 1.30 -25.73
N GLN A 246 8.83 1.10 -25.64
CA GLN A 246 7.87 2.21 -25.79
C GLN A 246 8.06 3.28 -24.71
N ILE A 247 8.23 2.89 -23.43
CA ILE A 247 8.48 3.83 -22.33
C ILE A 247 9.74 4.66 -22.59
N LYS A 248 10.80 4.07 -23.15
CA LYS A 248 12.02 4.81 -23.49
C LYS A 248 11.78 5.94 -24.49
N LEU A 249 10.85 5.74 -25.41
CA LEU A 249 10.49 6.72 -26.44
C LEU A 249 9.53 7.80 -25.93
N MET A 250 9.00 7.68 -24.69
CA MET A 250 8.04 8.59 -24.08
C MET A 250 8.71 9.46 -23.01
N PRO A 251 9.32 10.62 -23.35
CA PRO A 251 10.11 11.40 -22.40
C PRO A 251 9.32 11.95 -21.23
N GLN A 252 8.04 12.26 -21.42
CA GLN A 252 7.16 12.75 -20.34
C GLN A 252 6.83 11.63 -19.34
N LEU A 253 6.46 10.44 -19.84
CA LEU A 253 6.17 9.27 -19.00
C LEU A 253 7.43 8.84 -18.23
N LYS A 254 8.58 8.74 -18.90
CA LYS A 254 9.87 8.41 -18.28
C LYS A 254 10.21 9.41 -17.15
N ARG A 255 10.06 10.71 -17.41
CA ARG A 255 10.34 11.76 -16.42
C ARG A 255 9.37 11.69 -15.24
N PHE A 256 8.10 11.43 -15.51
CA PHE A 256 7.11 11.21 -14.44
C PHE A 256 7.47 10.00 -13.58
N LEU A 257 7.78 8.84 -14.18
CA LEU A 257 8.18 7.64 -13.45
C LEU A 257 9.46 7.84 -12.62
N THR A 258 10.44 8.57 -13.15
CA THR A 258 11.66 8.91 -12.39
C THR A 258 11.33 9.80 -11.20
N SER A 259 10.50 10.82 -11.38
CA SER A 259 10.05 11.67 -10.28
C SER A 259 9.25 10.88 -9.25
N TYR A 260 8.33 10.03 -9.72
CA TYR A 260 7.52 9.15 -8.90
C TYR A 260 8.39 8.25 -8.02
N PHE A 261 9.40 7.62 -8.60
CA PHE A 261 10.34 6.80 -7.85
C PHE A 261 10.94 7.53 -6.65
N PHE A 262 11.46 8.73 -6.85
CA PHE A 262 12.10 9.48 -5.78
C PHE A 262 11.11 9.96 -4.71
N TYR A 263 10.02 10.65 -5.07
CA TYR A 263 9.12 11.11 -4.02
C TYR A 263 8.37 9.96 -3.33
N ASN A 264 8.12 8.86 -4.03
CA ASN A 264 7.53 7.67 -3.44
C ASN A 264 8.47 6.99 -2.44
N MET A 265 9.80 7.01 -2.66
CA MET A 265 10.77 6.56 -1.64
C MET A 265 10.53 7.30 -0.31
N GLY A 266 10.40 8.62 -0.34
CA GLY A 266 10.11 9.42 0.85
C GLY A 266 8.76 9.09 1.47
N VAL A 267 7.69 9.06 0.67
CA VAL A 267 6.32 8.76 1.16
C VAL A 267 6.25 7.38 1.81
N GLN A 268 6.74 6.35 1.15
CA GLN A 268 6.67 4.98 1.66
C GLN A 268 7.57 4.74 2.87
N ALA A 269 8.76 5.37 2.90
CA ALA A 269 9.63 5.31 4.07
C ALA A 269 8.94 5.92 5.31
N ILE A 270 8.31 7.09 5.18
CA ILE A 270 7.56 7.72 6.28
C ILE A 270 6.45 6.78 6.77
N MET A 271 5.69 6.15 5.88
CA MET A 271 4.59 5.26 6.26
C MET A 271 5.06 4.04 7.06
N VAL A 272 6.21 3.47 6.69
CA VAL A 272 6.78 2.31 7.40
C VAL A 272 7.35 2.72 8.76
N VAL A 273 8.01 3.88 8.85
CA VAL A 273 8.76 4.25 10.06
C VAL A 273 7.99 5.13 11.03
N ALA A 274 6.84 5.69 10.65
CA ALA A 274 6.06 6.61 11.49
C ALA A 274 5.71 6.01 12.86
N VAL A 275 5.34 4.71 12.90
CA VAL A 275 5.05 4.01 14.15
C VAL A 275 6.30 3.84 15.03
N LEU A 276 7.44 3.49 14.41
CA LEU A 276 8.72 3.35 15.12
C LEU A 276 9.18 4.70 15.66
N PHE A 277 9.07 5.76 14.85
CA PHE A 277 9.37 7.12 15.29
C PHE A 277 8.52 7.53 16.48
N ALA A 278 7.21 7.33 16.41
CA ALA A 278 6.31 7.66 17.50
C ALA A 278 6.64 6.89 18.79
N ARG A 279 7.01 5.62 18.68
CA ARG A 279 7.37 4.81 19.84
C ARG A 279 8.66 5.27 20.54
N ASN A 280 9.63 5.78 19.80
CA ASN A 280 10.98 6.04 20.31
C ASN A 280 11.26 7.52 20.56
N GLU A 281 10.60 8.43 19.85
CA GLU A 281 10.95 9.86 19.83
C GLU A 281 9.91 10.77 20.52
N ILE A 282 8.72 10.23 20.86
CA ILE A 282 7.67 11.00 21.51
C ILE A 282 7.67 10.70 23.02
N ASP A 283 7.51 11.74 23.81
CA ASP A 283 7.35 11.65 25.25
C ASP A 283 5.90 11.23 25.58
N TRP A 284 5.75 10.01 26.07
CA TRP A 284 4.45 9.44 26.47
C TRP A 284 4.17 9.56 27.96
N GLY A 285 5.07 10.21 28.73
CA GLY A 285 5.00 10.34 30.20
C GLY A 285 5.92 9.38 30.94
N ASN A 286 6.06 9.64 32.24
CA ASN A 286 7.09 8.98 33.08
C ASN A 286 6.66 7.63 33.66
N ASP A 287 5.36 7.33 33.77
CA ASP A 287 4.89 6.04 34.28
C ASP A 287 4.91 5.00 33.15
N PRO A 288 5.72 3.93 33.24
CA PRO A 288 5.89 2.96 32.14
C PRO A 288 4.58 2.26 31.75
N VAL A 289 3.68 1.97 32.69
CA VAL A 289 2.42 1.26 32.42
C VAL A 289 1.41 2.19 31.75
N VAL A 290 1.29 3.42 32.26
CA VAL A 290 0.41 4.45 31.69
C VAL A 290 0.93 4.88 30.32
N ALA A 291 2.25 5.08 30.18
CA ALA A 291 2.89 5.45 28.93
C ALA A 291 2.66 4.41 27.83
N GLU A 292 2.80 3.11 28.09
CA GLU A 292 2.60 2.06 27.08
C GLU A 292 1.12 1.97 26.65
N LYS A 293 0.19 2.12 27.57
CA LYS A 293 -1.25 2.16 27.26
C LYS A 293 -1.61 3.40 26.44
N THR A 294 -1.09 4.56 26.83
CA THR A 294 -1.29 5.83 26.12
C THR A 294 -0.72 5.76 24.71
N LYS A 295 0.51 5.28 24.56
CA LYS A 295 1.19 5.07 23.28
C LYS A 295 0.37 4.19 22.33
N THR A 296 -0.07 3.02 22.79
CA THR A 296 -0.87 2.10 21.97
C THR A 296 -2.17 2.75 21.52
N SER A 297 -2.89 3.41 22.42
CA SER A 297 -4.13 4.11 22.09
C SER A 297 -3.89 5.26 21.12
N ALA A 298 -2.84 6.05 21.33
CA ALA A 298 -2.49 7.18 20.48
C ALA A 298 -2.10 6.77 19.06
N LEU A 299 -1.38 5.66 18.91
CA LEU A 299 -1.05 5.11 17.58
C LEU A 299 -2.30 4.67 16.83
N ILE A 300 -3.25 4.02 17.50
CA ILE A 300 -4.53 3.63 16.89
C ILE A 300 -5.31 4.87 16.45
N VAL A 301 -5.41 5.89 17.33
CA VAL A 301 -6.08 7.16 17.00
C VAL A 301 -5.40 7.84 15.80
N SER A 302 -4.06 7.88 15.77
CA SER A 302 -3.31 8.45 14.65
C SER A 302 -3.59 7.74 13.33
N ILE A 303 -3.65 6.41 13.33
CA ILE A 303 -4.01 5.61 12.14
C ILE A 303 -5.42 6.00 11.67
N LEU A 304 -6.39 6.10 12.57
CA LEU A 304 -7.76 6.49 12.22
C LEU A 304 -7.83 7.94 11.70
N ILE A 305 -7.07 8.88 12.29
CA ILE A 305 -6.95 10.26 11.79
C ILE A 305 -6.45 10.23 10.34
N ILE A 306 -5.34 9.52 10.06
CA ILE A 306 -4.77 9.40 8.71
C ILE A 306 -5.83 8.88 7.73
N GLN A 307 -6.59 7.87 8.11
CA GLN A 307 -7.58 7.26 7.23
C GLN A 307 -8.76 8.22 6.93
N PHE A 308 -9.38 8.80 7.96
CA PHE A 308 -10.53 9.68 7.77
C PHE A 308 -10.14 10.98 7.07
N VAL A 309 -9.01 11.57 7.43
CA VAL A 309 -8.49 12.77 6.76
C VAL A 309 -8.04 12.46 5.33
N GLY A 310 -7.53 11.23 5.09
CA GLY A 310 -7.18 10.75 3.75
C GLY A 310 -8.36 10.71 2.77
N ILE A 311 -9.57 10.45 3.28
CA ILE A 311 -10.81 10.56 2.48
C ILE A 311 -10.97 12.00 1.97
N ALA A 312 -10.91 12.99 2.88
CA ALA A 312 -11.04 14.41 2.52
C ALA A 312 -9.89 14.85 1.59
N GLY A 313 -8.65 14.42 1.89
CA GLY A 313 -7.47 14.70 1.09
C GLY A 313 -7.59 14.18 -0.34
N SER A 314 -8.09 12.97 -0.54
CA SER A 314 -8.31 12.39 -1.87
C SER A 314 -9.21 13.29 -2.74
N PHE A 315 -10.32 13.76 -2.19
CA PHE A 315 -11.24 14.64 -2.92
C PHE A 315 -10.69 16.05 -3.09
N LEU A 316 -10.04 16.62 -2.06
CA LEU A 316 -9.45 17.97 -2.11
C LEU A 316 -8.42 18.08 -3.23
N PHE A 317 -7.45 17.17 -3.28
CA PHE A 317 -6.40 17.21 -4.28
C PHE A 317 -6.91 16.81 -5.68
N SER A 318 -7.91 15.95 -5.78
CA SER A 318 -8.60 15.70 -7.05
C SER A 318 -9.36 16.93 -7.56
N TRP A 319 -9.95 17.73 -6.67
CA TRP A 319 -10.56 19.00 -7.05
C TRP A 319 -9.48 20.00 -7.49
N MET A 320 -8.39 20.11 -6.74
CA MET A 320 -7.29 21.01 -7.06
C MET A 320 -6.62 20.65 -8.40
N SER A 321 -6.50 19.36 -8.73
CA SER A 321 -5.91 18.92 -10.00
C SER A 321 -6.71 19.38 -11.22
N ARG A 322 -8.02 19.51 -11.09
CA ARG A 322 -8.87 20.06 -12.16
C ARG A 322 -8.68 21.57 -12.38
N GLN A 323 -8.25 22.30 -11.35
CA GLN A 323 -8.04 23.76 -11.43
C GLN A 323 -6.64 24.09 -11.96
N ILE A 324 -5.61 23.47 -11.42
CA ILE A 324 -4.21 23.84 -11.70
C ILE A 324 -3.44 22.76 -12.47
N GLY A 325 -4.05 21.61 -12.70
CA GLY A 325 -3.45 20.44 -13.36
C GLY A 325 -2.74 19.47 -12.40
N ASN A 326 -2.65 18.21 -12.81
CA ASN A 326 -2.11 17.11 -11.98
C ASN A 326 -0.68 17.37 -11.50
N VAL A 327 0.21 17.75 -12.41
CA VAL A 327 1.65 17.93 -12.10
C VAL A 327 1.85 19.03 -11.05
N LYS A 328 1.16 20.16 -11.20
CA LYS A 328 1.26 21.26 -10.23
C LYS A 328 0.68 20.86 -8.88
N THR A 329 -0.42 20.10 -8.88
CA THR A 329 -1.01 19.59 -7.65
C THR A 329 -0.10 18.61 -6.95
N LEU A 330 0.56 17.68 -7.67
CA LEU A 330 1.57 16.80 -7.11
C LEU A 330 2.76 17.57 -6.52
N ILE A 331 3.22 18.64 -7.18
CA ILE A 331 4.26 19.51 -6.63
C ILE A 331 3.83 20.07 -5.26
N VAL A 332 2.59 20.57 -5.15
CA VAL A 332 2.07 21.06 -3.87
C VAL A 332 2.04 19.96 -2.81
N THR A 333 1.61 18.73 -3.14
CA THR A 333 1.62 17.63 -2.19
C THR A 333 3.04 17.29 -1.73
N ILE A 334 4.04 17.29 -2.63
CA ILE A 334 5.44 17.03 -2.29
C ILE A 334 6.01 18.15 -1.40
N LEU A 335 5.65 19.41 -1.65
CA LEU A 335 6.07 20.53 -0.77
C LEU A 335 5.48 20.38 0.63
N ILE A 336 4.24 19.92 0.76
CA ILE A 336 3.64 19.63 2.08
C ILE A 336 4.37 18.45 2.75
N TRP A 337 4.80 17.41 2.00
CA TRP A 337 5.63 16.33 2.55
C TRP A 337 6.98 16.83 3.09
N ILE A 338 7.64 17.75 2.37
CA ILE A 338 8.87 18.40 2.86
C ILE A 338 8.58 19.17 4.16
N PHE A 339 7.49 19.94 4.19
CA PHE A 339 7.07 20.64 5.41
C PHE A 339 6.82 19.67 6.58
N ILE A 340 6.13 18.55 6.35
CA ILE A 340 5.91 17.51 7.37
C ILE A 340 7.25 17.01 7.94
N CYS A 341 8.25 16.73 7.09
CA CYS A 341 9.56 16.28 7.55
C CYS A 341 10.26 17.33 8.43
N VAL A 342 10.28 18.60 8.01
CA VAL A 342 10.88 19.70 8.78
C VAL A 342 10.13 19.90 10.10
N PHE A 343 8.81 19.92 10.08
CA PHE A 343 7.97 20.09 11.27
C PHE A 343 8.18 18.93 12.25
N THR A 344 8.22 17.69 11.75
CA THR A 344 8.45 16.50 12.58
C THR A 344 9.82 16.54 13.23
N TYR A 345 10.84 16.97 12.49
CA TYR A 345 12.21 17.10 13.02
C TYR A 345 12.30 18.13 14.15
N GLY A 346 11.76 19.33 13.96
CA GLY A 346 11.99 20.47 14.85
C GLY A 346 10.98 20.64 15.97
N VAL A 347 9.75 20.12 15.83
CA VAL A 347 8.64 20.47 16.72
C VAL A 347 8.06 19.27 17.45
N VAL A 348 8.00 18.09 16.79
CA VAL A 348 7.21 16.96 17.29
C VAL A 348 7.92 16.22 18.43
N HIS A 349 7.45 16.42 19.66
CA HIS A 349 7.93 15.78 20.89
C HIS A 349 6.77 15.21 21.74
N THR A 350 5.56 15.70 21.54
CA THR A 350 4.37 15.36 22.34
C THR A 350 3.31 14.60 21.50
N PRO A 351 2.40 13.86 22.14
CA PRO A 351 1.30 13.18 21.45
C PRO A 351 0.42 14.10 20.61
N ILE A 352 0.14 15.32 21.09
CA ILE A 352 -0.72 16.29 20.38
C ILE A 352 -0.06 16.73 19.08
N GLU A 353 1.23 17.04 19.11
CA GLU A 353 1.99 17.40 17.90
C GLU A 353 2.05 16.24 16.90
N PHE A 354 2.13 15.01 17.40
CA PHE A 354 2.06 13.82 16.56
C PHE A 354 0.69 13.65 15.88
N TYR A 355 -0.42 14.00 16.55
CA TYR A 355 -1.74 14.01 15.90
C TYR A 355 -1.84 15.05 14.79
N ILE A 356 -1.18 16.22 14.94
CA ILE A 356 -1.11 17.23 13.87
C ILE A 356 -0.36 16.65 12.66
N VAL A 357 0.75 15.95 12.88
CA VAL A 357 1.47 15.25 11.79
C VAL A 357 0.57 14.19 11.16
N ALA A 358 -0.12 13.37 11.94
CA ALA A 358 -1.03 12.36 11.42
C ALA A 358 -2.13 12.98 10.54
N PHE A 359 -2.68 14.14 10.94
CA PHE A 359 -3.65 14.91 10.15
C PHE A 359 -3.03 15.36 8.81
N LEU A 360 -1.85 15.98 8.82
CA LEU A 360 -1.18 16.44 7.61
C LEU A 360 -0.80 15.28 6.68
N VAL A 361 -0.27 14.20 7.24
CA VAL A 361 0.05 12.96 6.50
C VAL A 361 -1.22 12.41 5.86
N GLY A 362 -2.32 12.27 6.60
CA GLY A 362 -3.59 11.80 6.05
C GLY A 362 -4.05 12.66 4.87
N LEU A 363 -4.01 13.99 5.03
CA LEU A 363 -4.45 14.93 4.01
C LEU A 363 -3.68 14.73 2.70
N VAL A 364 -2.34 14.71 2.75
CA VAL A 364 -1.53 14.61 1.53
C VAL A 364 -1.44 13.19 0.98
N MET A 365 -1.55 12.18 1.81
CA MET A 365 -1.44 10.78 1.41
C MET A 365 -2.56 10.39 0.44
N GLY A 366 -3.82 10.69 0.80
CA GLY A 366 -4.96 10.43 -0.07
C GLY A 366 -4.82 11.12 -1.43
N GLY A 367 -4.31 12.36 -1.43
CA GLY A 367 -4.07 13.12 -2.65
C GLY A 367 -2.94 12.57 -3.50
N VAL A 368 -1.76 12.33 -2.90
CA VAL A 368 -0.58 11.87 -3.66
C VAL A 368 -0.80 10.50 -4.29
N GLN A 369 -1.43 9.57 -3.58
CA GLN A 369 -1.72 8.24 -4.12
C GLN A 369 -2.74 8.31 -5.28
N ALA A 370 -3.85 9.02 -5.08
CA ALA A 370 -4.89 9.13 -6.10
C ALA A 370 -4.37 9.82 -7.37
N LEU A 371 -3.62 10.92 -7.22
CA LEU A 371 -3.11 11.67 -8.35
C LEU A 371 -1.90 11.01 -9.02
N SER A 372 -1.04 10.30 -8.30
CA SER A 372 0.06 9.55 -8.91
C SER A 372 -0.49 8.49 -9.87
N ARG A 373 -1.49 7.71 -9.42
CA ARG A 373 -2.15 6.68 -10.23
C ARG A 373 -2.85 7.29 -11.46
N SER A 374 -3.63 8.35 -11.29
CA SER A 374 -4.35 8.97 -12.40
C SER A 374 -3.42 9.73 -13.36
N THR A 375 -2.38 10.39 -12.84
CA THR A 375 -1.40 11.09 -13.69
C THR A 375 -0.62 10.11 -14.55
N TYR A 376 -0.18 8.99 -13.95
CA TYR A 376 0.44 7.91 -14.70
C TYR A 376 -0.49 7.40 -15.81
N SER A 377 -1.73 7.09 -15.47
CA SER A 377 -2.76 6.65 -16.42
C SER A 377 -2.96 7.61 -17.59
N LYS A 378 -2.90 8.92 -17.35
CA LYS A 378 -3.04 9.97 -18.39
C LYS A 378 -1.82 10.07 -19.33
N TYR A 379 -0.64 9.65 -18.88
CA TYR A 379 0.56 9.64 -19.71
C TYR A 379 0.69 8.36 -20.56
N LEU A 380 -0.16 7.35 -20.32
CA LEU A 380 -0.14 6.15 -21.13
C LEU A 380 -0.65 6.41 -22.54
N PRO A 381 -0.09 5.73 -23.55
CA PRO A 381 -0.60 5.78 -24.91
C PRO A 381 -1.97 5.10 -24.97
N GLU A 382 -2.72 5.36 -26.02
CA GLU A 382 -3.90 4.56 -26.34
C GLU A 382 -3.43 3.17 -26.81
N THR A 383 -3.51 2.20 -25.93
CA THR A 383 -3.06 0.83 -26.13
C THR A 383 -4.01 -0.14 -25.43
N GLU A 384 -3.88 -1.40 -25.73
CA GLU A 384 -4.55 -2.48 -25.02
C GLU A 384 -3.69 -3.09 -23.91
N ASP A 385 -2.38 -2.87 -23.94
CA ASP A 385 -1.35 -3.44 -23.07
C ASP A 385 -1.20 -2.68 -21.74
N HIS A 386 -2.32 -2.15 -21.23
CA HIS A 386 -2.32 -1.33 -20.01
C HIS A 386 -1.78 -2.08 -18.80
N THR A 387 -1.91 -3.41 -18.74
CA THR A 387 -1.48 -4.19 -17.58
C THR A 387 0.05 -4.23 -17.50
N SER A 388 0.71 -4.43 -18.63
CA SER A 388 2.17 -4.39 -18.71
C SER A 388 2.73 -3.02 -18.35
N PHE A 389 2.10 -1.92 -18.81
CA PHE A 389 2.47 -0.57 -18.38
C PHE A 389 2.31 -0.39 -16.86
N PHE A 390 1.19 -0.81 -16.28
CA PHE A 390 0.98 -0.68 -14.83
C PHE A 390 1.91 -1.58 -14.01
N SER A 391 2.45 -2.66 -14.57
CA SER A 391 3.47 -3.44 -13.88
C SER A 391 4.78 -2.67 -13.69
N PHE A 392 5.19 -1.82 -14.63
CA PHE A 392 6.33 -0.92 -14.42
C PHE A 392 6.08 0.11 -13.34
N TYR A 393 4.88 0.69 -13.28
CA TYR A 393 4.48 1.59 -12.21
C TYR A 393 4.58 0.90 -10.84
N ASP A 394 4.07 -0.32 -10.77
CA ASP A 394 4.06 -1.17 -9.59
C ASP A 394 5.47 -1.54 -9.11
N VAL A 395 6.35 -1.96 -10.03
CA VAL A 395 7.76 -2.27 -9.73
C VAL A 395 8.48 -1.05 -9.18
N ILE A 396 8.30 0.13 -9.80
CA ILE A 396 8.91 1.39 -9.34
C ILE A 396 8.40 1.74 -7.94
N GLU A 397 7.12 1.53 -7.65
CA GLU A 397 6.54 1.73 -6.33
C GLU A 397 7.22 0.87 -5.26
N LYS A 398 7.35 -0.44 -5.50
CA LYS A 398 7.96 -1.37 -4.54
C LYS A 398 9.47 -1.14 -4.38
N LEU A 399 10.18 -0.88 -5.47
CA LEU A 399 11.59 -0.51 -5.39
C LEU A 399 11.78 0.77 -4.58
N GLY A 400 10.91 1.76 -4.79
CA GLY A 400 10.90 2.99 -3.97
C GLY A 400 10.66 2.70 -2.50
N MET A 401 9.70 1.83 -2.16
CA MET A 401 9.42 1.41 -0.79
C MET A 401 10.64 0.73 -0.15
N ILE A 402 11.24 -0.25 -0.82
CA ILE A 402 12.38 -1.01 -0.31
C ILE A 402 13.58 -0.08 -0.09
N LEU A 403 13.95 0.70 -1.11
CA LEU A 403 15.13 1.57 -1.04
C LEU A 403 14.92 2.74 -0.07
N GLY A 404 13.72 3.30 0.00
CA GLY A 404 13.38 4.36 0.95
C GLY A 404 13.52 3.88 2.41
N THR A 405 13.00 2.68 2.71
CA THR A 405 13.08 2.09 4.05
C THR A 405 14.52 1.73 4.43
N ILE A 406 15.29 1.14 3.51
CA ILE A 406 16.71 0.83 3.74
C ILE A 406 17.50 2.11 3.98
N SER A 407 17.31 3.15 3.15
CA SER A 407 18.00 4.43 3.31
C SER A 407 17.72 5.07 4.67
N PHE A 408 16.45 5.05 5.11
CA PHE A 408 16.07 5.52 6.43
C PHE A 408 16.80 4.76 7.55
N GLY A 409 16.79 3.43 7.50
CA GLY A 409 17.45 2.58 8.50
C GLY A 409 18.95 2.81 8.57
N MET A 410 19.63 2.89 7.42
CA MET A 410 21.07 3.16 7.34
C MET A 410 21.41 4.54 7.93
N ILE A 411 20.67 5.58 7.57
CA ILE A 411 20.92 6.93 8.07
C ILE A 411 20.65 7.00 9.58
N SER A 412 19.62 6.33 10.07
CA SER A 412 19.33 6.25 11.50
C SER A 412 20.50 5.64 12.30
N GLN A 413 21.12 4.60 11.76
CA GLN A 413 22.30 3.99 12.38
C GLN A 413 23.53 4.90 12.32
N LEU A 414 23.77 5.56 11.19
CA LEU A 414 24.93 6.41 11.00
C LEU A 414 24.87 7.72 11.81
N THR A 415 23.67 8.27 11.99
CA THR A 415 23.47 9.57 12.67
C THR A 415 23.07 9.44 14.14
N GLY A 416 22.82 8.22 14.60
CA GLY A 416 22.45 7.94 15.98
C GLY A 416 21.03 8.40 16.38
N GLY A 417 20.12 8.67 15.40
CA GLY A 417 18.77 9.10 15.73
C GLY A 417 17.78 9.05 14.56
N MET A 418 16.53 8.69 14.86
CA MET A 418 15.47 8.63 13.86
C MET A 418 15.09 10.00 13.30
N ARG A 419 15.24 11.08 14.09
CA ARG A 419 14.95 12.46 13.66
C ARG A 419 15.80 12.86 12.46
N ASN A 420 17.10 12.59 12.51
CA ASN A 420 18.02 12.90 11.41
C ASN A 420 17.65 12.12 10.14
N SER A 421 17.15 10.90 10.29
CA SER A 421 16.69 10.09 9.16
C SER A 421 15.44 10.68 8.50
N ILE A 422 14.47 11.21 9.26
CA ILE A 422 13.33 11.91 8.69
C ILE A 422 13.77 13.11 7.87
N LEU A 423 14.72 13.89 8.37
CA LEU A 423 15.25 15.05 7.66
C LEU A 423 15.91 14.64 6.33
N SER A 424 16.60 13.50 6.30
CA SER A 424 17.23 12.97 5.09
C SER A 424 16.25 12.60 3.98
N LEU A 425 15.02 12.23 4.32
CA LEU A 425 13.96 11.91 3.33
C LEU A 425 13.61 13.13 2.48
N ILE A 426 13.87 14.35 2.95
CA ILE A 426 13.67 15.59 2.18
C ILE A 426 14.48 15.56 0.88
N VAL A 427 15.65 14.93 0.87
CA VAL A 427 16.48 14.81 -0.34
C VAL A 427 15.72 14.09 -1.45
N PHE A 428 15.00 13.00 -1.12
CA PHE A 428 14.18 12.28 -2.11
C PHE A 428 13.04 13.13 -2.64
N PHE A 429 12.37 13.89 -1.78
CA PHE A 429 11.33 14.81 -2.21
C PHE A 429 11.87 15.93 -3.10
N ILE A 430 13.02 16.52 -2.77
CA ILE A 430 13.67 17.57 -3.57
C ILE A 430 14.07 17.02 -4.95
N ILE A 431 14.68 15.85 -5.02
CA ILE A 431 15.02 15.22 -6.32
C ILE A 431 13.75 14.97 -7.13
N GLY A 432 12.70 14.43 -6.49
CA GLY A 432 11.40 14.23 -7.13
C GLY A 432 10.82 15.54 -7.70
N LEU A 433 10.89 16.65 -6.96
CA LEU A 433 10.47 17.97 -7.41
C LEU A 433 11.28 18.48 -8.60
N ILE A 434 12.61 18.41 -8.54
CA ILE A 434 13.49 18.87 -9.62
C ILE A 434 13.18 18.12 -10.91
N VAL A 435 12.99 16.80 -10.83
CA VAL A 435 12.66 15.98 -12.00
C VAL A 435 11.25 16.28 -12.50
N MET A 436 10.28 16.59 -11.62
CA MET A 436 8.90 16.87 -11.98
C MET A 436 8.73 18.26 -12.59
N PHE A 437 9.50 19.26 -12.15
CA PHE A 437 9.29 20.66 -12.51
C PHE A 437 9.17 20.94 -14.01
N PRO A 438 10.00 20.35 -14.90
CA PRO A 438 9.88 20.55 -16.34
C PRO A 438 8.56 20.06 -16.94
N LEU A 439 7.84 19.12 -16.27
CA LEU A 439 6.53 18.63 -16.71
C LEU A 439 5.43 19.70 -16.52
N THR A 440 5.69 20.77 -15.78
CA THR A 440 4.76 21.91 -15.63
C THR A 440 4.62 22.75 -16.90
N ARG A 441 5.65 22.72 -17.76
CA ARG A 441 5.63 23.47 -19.02
C ARG A 441 4.76 22.72 -20.02
N LYS A 442 3.63 23.32 -20.42
CA LYS A 442 2.78 22.79 -21.50
C LYS A 442 3.60 22.71 -22.80
N LYS A 443 4.21 21.59 -23.13
CA LYS A 443 4.42 21.24 -24.52
C LYS A 443 3.05 20.80 -25.05
N LYS A 444 2.57 21.44 -26.13
CA LYS A 444 1.47 20.87 -26.93
C LYS A 444 1.85 19.43 -27.22
N LEU A 445 0.97 18.50 -26.84
CA LEU A 445 1.04 17.12 -27.29
C LEU A 445 0.89 17.19 -28.81
N GLU A 446 1.99 17.12 -29.55
CA GLU A 446 1.98 16.72 -30.95
C GLU A 446 1.77 15.21 -30.92
N PHE A 447 0.54 14.81 -31.22
CA PHE A 447 0.15 13.44 -31.55
C PHE A 447 0.47 13.17 -33.01
#